data_06bed7768cbd4a2a161fdfc6b3701ada
#
_entry.id   06bed7768cbd4a2a161fdfc6b3701ada
#
_cell.length_a   1.000
_cell.length_b   1.000
_cell.length_c   1.000
_cell.angle_alpha   90.00
_cell.angle_beta   90.00
_cell.angle_gamma   90.00
#
_symmetry.space_group_name_H-M   'P 1'
#
loop_
_entity.id
_entity.type
_entity.pdbx_description
1 polymer ?
#
loop_
_entity_poly.entity_id
_entity_poly.type
_entity_poly.pdbx_seq_one_letter_code
_entity_poly.pdbx_strand_id
1 'polypeptide(L)'
;MNRLEKLLKKMTLREKLAQMVQVLPFVFTDDVDRNSLTGPLKELNVKQEDLYNIGTVYPALNVFDSEIILNLKKQYFEKNPHGIPLLVANDVVHGLRTIFPIPLAISCTWDPKMAELSVRVAAVESYAVGIHVTYAPMADLVRDPRWGRVL
;
A
#
# COMPACT_ATOMS: atom_id res chain seq x y z
N MET A 1 -22.56 16.65 12.87
CA MET A 1 -21.86 15.37 12.64
C MET A 1 -21.49 15.31 11.17
N ASN A 2 -20.22 15.25 10.83
CA ASN A 2 -19.74 15.21 9.46
C ASN A 2 -19.97 13.81 8.80
N ARG A 3 -19.64 13.68 7.50
CA ARG A 3 -19.86 12.43 6.73
C ARG A 3 -19.06 11.25 7.33
N LEU A 4 -17.82 11.50 7.77
CA LEU A 4 -16.94 10.47 8.32
C LEU A 4 -17.45 9.96 9.68
N GLU A 5 -17.89 10.86 10.55
CA GLU A 5 -18.49 10.48 11.84
C GLU A 5 -19.74 9.62 11.68
N LYS A 6 -20.58 9.94 10.67
CA LYS A 6 -21.76 9.14 10.34
C LYS A 6 -21.37 7.73 9.86
N LEU A 7 -20.33 7.64 9.04
CA LEU A 7 -19.79 6.37 8.56
C LEU A 7 -19.24 5.53 9.72
N LEU A 8 -18.38 6.11 10.55
CA LEU A 8 -17.80 5.43 11.71
C LEU A 8 -18.86 4.91 12.69
N LYS A 9 -19.97 5.61 12.85
CA LYS A 9 -21.08 5.13 13.70
C LYS A 9 -21.82 3.92 13.12
N LYS A 10 -21.84 3.75 11.80
CA LYS A 10 -22.45 2.60 11.13
C LYS A 10 -21.59 1.35 11.17
N MET A 11 -20.27 1.53 11.24
CA MET A 11 -19.31 0.43 11.22
C MET A 11 -19.25 -0.27 12.58
N THR A 12 -19.19 -1.59 12.55
CA THR A 12 -18.85 -2.43 13.71
C THR A 12 -17.38 -2.24 14.11
N LEU A 13 -17.03 -2.69 15.31
CA LEU A 13 -15.63 -2.67 15.76
C LEU A 13 -14.74 -3.51 14.83
N ARG A 14 -15.23 -4.68 14.38
CA ARG A 14 -14.50 -5.58 13.48
C ARG A 14 -14.19 -4.90 12.14
N GLU A 15 -15.15 -4.24 11.53
CA GLU A 15 -14.98 -3.48 10.29
C GLU A 15 -14.01 -2.31 10.45
N LYS A 16 -14.05 -1.59 11.57
CA LYS A 16 -13.10 -0.52 11.88
C LYS A 16 -11.67 -1.05 12.01
N LEU A 17 -11.49 -2.17 12.70
CA LEU A 17 -10.18 -2.80 12.83
C LEU A 17 -9.66 -3.31 11.48
N ALA A 18 -10.54 -3.88 10.65
CA ALA A 18 -10.18 -4.32 9.32
C ALA A 18 -9.66 -3.17 8.44
N GLN A 19 -10.21 -1.95 8.57
CA GLN A 19 -9.68 -0.77 7.86
C GLN A 19 -8.22 -0.43 8.20
N MET A 20 -7.71 -0.90 9.33
CA MET A 20 -6.32 -0.70 9.76
C MET A 20 -5.38 -1.81 9.28
N VAL A 21 -5.90 -2.83 8.62
CA VAL A 21 -5.13 -3.98 8.13
C VAL A 21 -4.68 -3.75 6.71
N GLN A 22 -3.45 -4.14 6.42
CA GLN A 22 -2.87 -4.22 5.08
C GLN A 22 -2.61 -5.67 4.69
N VAL A 23 -2.94 -6.03 3.46
CA VAL A 23 -2.72 -7.37 2.91
C VAL A 23 -2.07 -7.32 1.54
N LEU A 24 -1.60 -8.47 1.08
CA LEU A 24 -1.14 -8.66 -0.29
C LEU A 24 -2.32 -8.94 -1.24
N PRO A 25 -2.23 -8.58 -2.53
CA PRO A 25 -3.35 -8.73 -3.47
C PRO A 25 -3.86 -10.15 -3.66
N PHE A 26 -3.00 -11.15 -3.50
CA PHE A 26 -3.38 -12.55 -3.72
C PHE A 26 -4.53 -13.02 -2.80
N VAL A 27 -4.76 -12.35 -1.67
CA VAL A 27 -5.88 -12.70 -0.78
C VAL A 27 -7.25 -12.43 -1.40
N PHE A 28 -7.30 -11.66 -2.49
CA PHE A 28 -8.52 -11.34 -3.24
C PHE A 28 -8.76 -12.25 -4.46
N THR A 29 -7.83 -13.16 -4.78
CA THR A 29 -7.98 -14.11 -5.88
C THR A 29 -8.76 -15.33 -5.43
N ASP A 30 -9.54 -15.91 -6.34
CA ASP A 30 -10.37 -17.08 -6.04
C ASP A 30 -9.53 -18.37 -5.88
N ASP A 31 -8.29 -18.36 -6.39
CA ASP A 31 -7.36 -19.50 -6.34
C ASP A 31 -6.72 -19.73 -4.96
N VAL A 32 -6.89 -18.80 -4.03
CA VAL A 32 -6.35 -18.96 -2.68
C VAL A 32 -7.29 -19.80 -1.85
N ASP A 33 -6.88 -21.01 -1.54
CA ASP A 33 -7.52 -21.80 -0.48
C ASP A 33 -7.35 -21.07 0.86
N ARG A 34 -8.40 -20.39 1.27
CA ARG A 34 -8.43 -19.60 2.51
C ARG A 34 -8.37 -20.45 3.76
N ASN A 35 -8.62 -21.76 3.63
CA ASN A 35 -8.40 -22.73 4.73
C ASN A 35 -6.91 -23.04 4.88
N SER A 36 -6.12 -22.82 3.85
CA SER A 36 -4.65 -22.98 3.86
C SER A 36 -3.88 -21.70 4.18
N LEU A 37 -4.56 -20.58 4.44
CA LEU A 37 -3.89 -19.36 4.90
C LEU A 37 -3.12 -19.69 6.19
N THR A 38 -1.80 -19.72 6.05
CA THR A 38 -0.87 -19.92 7.16
C THR A 38 -0.50 -18.57 7.75
N GLY A 39 -0.16 -18.55 9.03
CA GLY A 39 0.28 -17.35 9.71
C GLY A 39 -0.84 -16.46 10.27
N PRO A 40 -0.59 -15.15 10.43
CA PRO A 40 -1.44 -14.24 11.22
C PRO A 40 -2.90 -14.19 10.79
N LEU A 41 -3.20 -14.34 9.50
CA LEU A 41 -4.58 -14.27 9.00
C LEU A 41 -5.43 -15.45 9.49
N LYS A 42 -4.82 -16.64 9.60
CA LYS A 42 -5.48 -17.83 10.17
C LYS A 42 -5.70 -17.69 11.67
N GLU A 43 -4.69 -17.21 12.38
CA GLU A 43 -4.76 -16.98 13.82
C GLU A 43 -5.81 -15.92 14.18
N LEU A 44 -5.95 -14.90 13.35
CA LEU A 44 -6.95 -13.83 13.51
C LEU A 44 -8.35 -14.24 13.08
N ASN A 45 -8.55 -15.48 12.62
CA ASN A 45 -9.83 -15.98 12.12
C ASN A 45 -10.48 -15.02 11.09
N VAL A 46 -9.70 -14.57 10.11
CA VAL A 46 -10.15 -13.66 9.04
C VAL A 46 -11.07 -14.43 8.10
N LYS A 47 -12.30 -13.98 7.99
CA LYS A 47 -13.29 -14.55 7.07
C LYS A 47 -13.24 -13.86 5.72
N GLN A 48 -13.83 -14.50 4.70
CA GLN A 48 -13.92 -13.92 3.36
C GLN A 48 -14.62 -12.55 3.34
N GLU A 49 -15.67 -12.40 4.15
CA GLU A 49 -16.40 -11.14 4.28
C GLU A 49 -15.56 -10.01 4.87
N ASP A 50 -14.57 -10.33 5.71
CA ASP A 50 -13.66 -9.34 6.30
C ASP A 50 -12.72 -8.73 5.25
N LEU A 51 -12.38 -9.48 4.20
CA LEU A 51 -11.45 -9.03 3.15
C LEU A 51 -11.93 -7.76 2.46
N TYR A 52 -13.25 -7.63 2.27
CA TYR A 52 -13.82 -6.43 1.66
C TYR A 52 -14.02 -5.27 2.63
N ASN A 53 -13.56 -5.42 3.87
CA ASN A 53 -13.43 -4.36 4.87
C ASN A 53 -11.98 -3.96 5.15
N ILE A 54 -10.98 -4.62 4.56
CA ILE A 54 -9.56 -4.31 4.73
C ILE A 54 -9.25 -2.96 4.08
N GLY A 55 -8.53 -2.10 4.80
CA GLY A 55 -8.29 -0.71 4.35
C GLY A 55 -7.25 -0.57 3.26
N THR A 56 -6.23 -1.44 3.24
CA THR A 56 -5.06 -1.23 2.38
C THR A 56 -4.56 -2.54 1.77
N VAL A 57 -4.17 -2.47 0.50
CA VAL A 57 -3.44 -3.53 -0.19
C VAL A 57 -2.03 -3.06 -0.53
N TYR A 58 -1.07 -3.97 -0.40
CA TYR A 58 0.32 -3.77 -0.81
C TYR A 58 0.62 -4.70 -1.99
N PRO A 59 0.61 -4.22 -3.25
CA PRO A 59 0.98 -5.04 -4.39
C PRO A 59 2.44 -5.45 -4.27
N ALA A 60 2.71 -6.75 -4.32
CA ALA A 60 4.09 -7.24 -4.35
C ALA A 60 4.84 -6.65 -5.56
N LEU A 61 6.14 -6.54 -5.44
CA LEU A 61 7.10 -5.78 -6.26
C LEU A 61 6.98 -5.85 -7.81
N ASN A 62 6.14 -6.71 -8.38
CA ASN A 62 6.04 -6.93 -9.82
C ASN A 62 4.66 -6.67 -10.43
N VAL A 63 3.70 -6.17 -9.66
CA VAL A 63 2.34 -5.92 -10.17
C VAL A 63 2.12 -4.41 -10.32
N PHE A 64 2.85 -3.82 -11.27
CA PHE A 64 2.64 -2.42 -11.67
C PHE A 64 1.70 -2.30 -12.88
N ASP A 65 0.90 -3.33 -13.12
CA ASP A 65 -0.13 -3.28 -14.14
C ASP A 65 -1.32 -2.47 -13.61
N SER A 66 -1.53 -1.32 -14.22
CA SER A 66 -2.62 -0.42 -13.86
C SER A 66 -4.00 -1.05 -14.06
N GLU A 67 -4.13 -1.99 -15.00
CA GLU A 67 -5.38 -2.70 -15.25
C GLU A 67 -5.71 -3.68 -14.12
N ILE A 68 -4.73 -4.42 -13.63
CA ILE A 68 -4.88 -5.31 -12.47
C ILE A 68 -5.29 -4.51 -11.24
N ILE A 69 -4.60 -3.41 -10.96
CA ILE A 69 -4.92 -2.53 -9.81
C ILE A 69 -6.34 -1.95 -9.95
N LEU A 70 -6.72 -1.51 -11.14
CA LEU A 70 -8.04 -0.94 -11.40
C LEU A 70 -9.15 -1.99 -11.21
N ASN A 71 -8.95 -3.20 -11.70
CA ASN A 71 -9.91 -4.29 -11.57
C ASN A 71 -10.08 -4.70 -10.11
N LEU A 72 -8.98 -4.82 -9.36
CA LEU A 72 -9.03 -5.09 -7.92
C LEU A 72 -9.80 -4.01 -7.17
N LYS A 73 -9.56 -2.72 -7.46
CA LYS A 73 -10.27 -1.60 -6.83
C LYS A 73 -11.77 -1.61 -7.13
N LYS A 74 -12.16 -1.92 -8.36
CA LYS A 74 -13.57 -2.06 -8.75
C LYS A 74 -14.24 -3.19 -8.00
N GLN A 75 -13.66 -4.38 -8.03
CA GLN A 75 -14.15 -5.56 -7.32
C GLN A 75 -14.32 -5.31 -5.82
N TYR A 76 -13.30 -4.69 -5.22
CA TYR A 76 -13.34 -4.34 -3.79
C TYR A 76 -14.48 -3.35 -3.51
N PHE A 77 -14.59 -2.27 -4.29
CA PHE A 77 -15.59 -1.24 -4.07
C PHE A 77 -17.03 -1.78 -4.20
N GLU A 78 -17.29 -2.65 -5.15
CA GLU A 78 -18.59 -3.29 -5.36
C GLU A 78 -19.01 -4.18 -4.18
N LYS A 79 -18.04 -4.81 -3.52
CA LYS A 79 -18.27 -5.74 -2.41
C LYS A 79 -18.12 -5.09 -1.03
N ASN A 80 -17.58 -3.88 -0.94
CA ASN A 80 -17.42 -3.18 0.33
C ASN A 80 -18.78 -2.68 0.85
N PRO A 81 -19.24 -3.09 2.05
CA PRO A 81 -20.57 -2.78 2.55
C PRO A 81 -20.81 -1.29 2.84
N HIS A 82 -19.75 -0.52 2.96
CA HIS A 82 -19.79 0.91 3.29
C HIS A 82 -19.41 1.83 2.13
N GLY A 83 -19.06 1.27 0.96
CA GLY A 83 -18.57 2.03 -0.18
C GLY A 83 -17.25 2.76 0.10
N ILE A 84 -16.39 2.18 0.92
CA ILE A 84 -15.06 2.71 1.21
C ILE A 84 -14.09 2.20 0.14
N PRO A 85 -13.38 3.07 -0.58
CA PRO A 85 -12.42 2.63 -1.58
C PRO A 85 -11.18 2.01 -0.94
N LEU A 86 -10.61 0.99 -1.60
CA LEU A 86 -9.37 0.36 -1.19
C LEU A 86 -8.18 1.30 -1.41
N LEU A 87 -7.34 1.49 -0.41
CA LEU A 87 -6.05 2.14 -0.56
C LEU A 87 -5.03 1.15 -1.14
N VAL A 88 -4.24 1.64 -2.08
CA VAL A 88 -3.10 0.90 -2.65
C VAL A 88 -1.83 1.59 -2.18
N ALA A 89 -1.00 0.85 -1.46
CA ALA A 89 0.26 1.34 -0.92
C ALA A 89 1.43 0.55 -1.51
N ASN A 90 2.58 1.18 -1.71
CA ASN A 90 3.80 0.50 -2.17
C ASN A 90 5.07 1.19 -1.67
N ASP A 91 6.19 0.46 -1.68
CA ASP A 91 7.52 1.01 -1.50
C ASP A 91 8.05 1.55 -2.83
N VAL A 92 8.13 2.87 -2.94
CA VAL A 92 8.65 3.54 -4.15
C VAL A 92 9.88 4.36 -3.77
N VAL A 93 10.86 3.70 -3.14
CA VAL A 93 12.03 4.35 -2.53
C VAL A 93 12.99 4.89 -3.57
N HIS A 94 13.17 4.15 -4.68
CA HIS A 94 14.11 4.49 -5.76
C HIS A 94 13.41 4.81 -7.09
N GLY A 95 12.13 5.13 -7.04
CA GLY A 95 11.29 5.30 -8.22
C GLY A 95 10.42 4.08 -8.50
N LEU A 96 9.51 4.18 -9.47
CA LEU A 96 8.57 3.12 -9.84
C LEU A 96 8.97 2.48 -11.19
N ARG A 97 8.80 3.18 -12.28
CA ARG A 97 9.26 2.78 -13.63
C ARG A 97 10.62 3.40 -13.93
N THR A 98 10.75 4.68 -13.66
CA THR A 98 12.03 5.39 -13.71
C THR A 98 12.77 5.12 -12.42
N ILE A 99 13.85 4.35 -12.50
CA ILE A 99 14.68 4.03 -11.35
C ILE A 99 15.75 5.11 -11.19
N PHE A 100 15.75 5.74 -10.02
CA PHE A 100 16.71 6.76 -9.63
C PHE A 100 17.87 6.15 -8.83
N PRO A 101 19.00 6.86 -8.74
CA PRO A 101 20.09 6.48 -7.85
C PRO A 101 19.60 6.35 -6.40
N ILE A 102 20.33 5.58 -5.61
CA ILE A 102 20.07 5.45 -4.16
C ILE A 102 20.18 6.80 -3.45
N PRO A 103 19.52 7.01 -2.31
CA PRO A 103 19.54 8.28 -1.60
C PRO A 103 20.93 8.82 -1.29
N LEU A 104 21.88 7.93 -0.96
CA LEU A 104 23.28 8.31 -0.76
C LEU A 104 23.90 8.94 -2.03
N ALA A 105 23.66 8.37 -3.19
CA ALA A 105 24.16 8.91 -4.46
C ALA A 105 23.50 10.22 -4.84
N ILE A 106 22.19 10.38 -4.59
CA ILE A 106 21.47 11.66 -4.77
C ILE A 106 22.06 12.72 -3.83
N SER A 107 22.36 12.38 -2.59
CA SER A 107 22.95 13.31 -1.62
C SER A 107 24.32 13.84 -2.05
N CYS A 108 25.09 13.06 -2.80
CA CYS A 108 26.40 13.48 -3.35
C CYS A 108 26.27 14.62 -4.38
N THR A 109 25.09 14.91 -4.90
CA THR A 109 24.88 16.06 -5.77
C THR A 109 24.91 17.39 -5.03
N TRP A 110 24.68 17.40 -3.71
CA TRP A 110 24.50 18.59 -2.88
C TRP A 110 23.41 19.54 -3.39
N ASP A 111 22.51 19.04 -4.24
CA ASP A 111 21.40 19.80 -4.79
C ASP A 111 20.05 19.19 -4.35
N PRO A 112 19.33 19.85 -3.43
CA PRO A 112 18.02 19.38 -2.96
C PRO A 112 16.98 19.25 -4.11
N LYS A 113 17.16 19.97 -5.22
CA LYS A 113 16.25 19.90 -6.37
C LYS A 113 16.34 18.53 -7.07
N MET A 114 17.51 17.88 -7.03
CA MET A 114 17.67 16.52 -7.57
C MET A 114 16.87 15.51 -6.75
N ALA A 115 16.88 15.65 -5.43
CA ALA A 115 16.06 14.82 -4.55
C ALA A 115 14.56 15.08 -4.79
N GLU A 116 14.15 16.35 -4.88
CA GLU A 116 12.76 16.72 -5.19
C GLU A 116 12.32 16.15 -6.55
N LEU A 117 13.14 16.26 -7.58
CA LEU A 117 12.83 15.75 -8.92
C LEU A 117 12.60 14.23 -8.91
N SER A 118 13.46 13.47 -8.26
CA SER A 118 13.34 12.02 -8.17
C SER A 118 12.03 11.59 -7.50
N VAL A 119 11.68 12.20 -6.38
CA VAL A 119 10.44 11.90 -5.64
C VAL A 119 9.22 12.37 -6.43
N ARG A 120 9.28 13.50 -7.11
CA ARG A 120 8.19 14.01 -7.95
C ARG A 120 7.87 13.06 -9.12
N VAL A 121 8.89 12.57 -9.83
CA VAL A 121 8.69 11.61 -10.93
C VAL A 121 8.11 10.30 -10.37
N ALA A 122 8.66 9.78 -9.29
CA ALA A 122 8.16 8.59 -8.63
C ALA A 122 6.69 8.73 -8.20
N ALA A 123 6.30 9.89 -7.67
CA ALA A 123 4.92 10.17 -7.27
C ALA A 123 3.97 10.24 -8.47
N VAL A 124 4.37 10.89 -9.57
CA VAL A 124 3.56 10.97 -10.80
C VAL A 124 3.34 9.59 -11.41
N GLU A 125 4.38 8.79 -11.51
CA GLU A 125 4.29 7.41 -12.02
C GLU A 125 3.42 6.54 -11.13
N SER A 126 3.56 6.65 -9.81
CA SER A 126 2.75 5.93 -8.82
C SER A 126 1.27 6.29 -8.93
N TYR A 127 0.96 7.57 -9.03
CA TYR A 127 -0.40 8.04 -9.21
C TYR A 127 -1.02 7.51 -10.50
N ALA A 128 -0.26 7.52 -11.60
CA ALA A 128 -0.73 7.05 -12.90
C ALA A 128 -1.11 5.56 -12.93
N VAL A 129 -0.46 4.72 -12.11
CA VAL A 129 -0.80 3.29 -11.99
C VAL A 129 -1.79 3.00 -10.85
N GLY A 130 -2.24 4.03 -10.12
CA GLY A 130 -3.29 3.89 -9.10
C GLY A 130 -2.78 3.58 -7.69
N ILE A 131 -1.49 3.83 -7.40
CA ILE A 131 -0.92 3.80 -6.06
C ILE A 131 -1.28 5.12 -5.35
N HIS A 132 -1.77 5.03 -4.11
CA HIS A 132 -2.24 6.18 -3.33
C HIS A 132 -1.28 6.57 -2.21
N VAL A 133 -0.53 5.59 -1.69
CA VAL A 133 0.39 5.75 -0.56
C VAL A 133 1.74 5.16 -0.92
N THR A 134 2.81 5.91 -0.69
CA THR A 134 4.18 5.39 -0.73
C THR A 134 4.79 5.42 0.66
N TYR A 135 5.62 4.43 0.99
CA TYR A 135 6.39 4.39 2.23
C TYR A 135 7.77 5.05 2.09
N ALA A 136 7.95 5.84 1.04
CA ALA A 136 9.11 6.68 0.83
C ALA A 136 8.80 8.15 1.20
N PRO A 137 9.83 8.95 1.55
CA PRO A 137 11.23 8.56 1.74
C PRO A 137 11.47 7.87 3.09
N MET A 138 12.54 7.09 3.19
CA MET A 138 13.07 6.66 4.48
C MET A 138 13.77 7.85 5.14
N ALA A 139 13.28 8.26 6.31
CA ALA A 139 13.78 9.42 7.04
C ALA A 139 14.74 9.05 8.19
N ASP A 140 15.23 7.82 8.20
CA ASP A 140 16.12 7.30 9.22
C ASP A 140 17.52 7.92 9.10
N LEU A 141 18.09 8.33 10.24
CA LEU A 141 19.46 8.80 10.30
C LEU A 141 20.41 7.61 10.52
N VAL A 142 21.26 7.35 9.55
CA VAL A 142 22.28 6.31 9.66
C VAL A 142 23.39 6.77 10.62
N ARG A 143 23.52 6.05 11.74
CA ARG A 143 24.58 6.28 12.73
C ARG A 143 25.57 5.12 12.83
N ASP A 144 25.15 3.94 12.42
CA ASP A 144 25.95 2.71 12.46
C ASP A 144 25.88 2.01 11.09
N PRO A 145 27.04 1.77 10.43
CA PRO A 145 27.08 1.16 9.12
C PRO A 145 26.66 -0.32 9.11
N ARG A 146 26.51 -0.94 10.27
CA ARG A 146 26.00 -2.32 10.40
C ARG A 146 24.47 -2.42 10.24
N TRP A 147 23.78 -1.29 10.28
CA TRP A 147 22.35 -1.27 9.99
C TRP A 147 22.09 -1.63 8.51
N GLY A 148 21.26 -2.64 8.27
CA GLY A 148 21.07 -3.25 6.94
C GLY A 148 20.42 -2.36 5.87
N ARG A 149 20.08 -1.10 6.19
CA ARG A 149 19.45 -0.12 5.28
C ARG A 149 20.26 1.17 5.20
N VAL A 150 21.56 1.08 5.18
CA VAL A 150 22.48 2.22 5.10
C VAL A 150 22.47 2.91 3.72
N LEU A 151 21.93 2.27 2.71
CA LEU A 151 21.90 2.72 1.31
C LEU A 151 20.92 3.86 1.07
#